data_b90616748ec243ab6d31ec46ea50f4f6
#
_entry.id   b90616748ec243ab6d31ec46ea50f4f6
#
_cell.length_a   1.000
_cell.length_b   1.000
_cell.length_c   1.000
_cell.angle_alpha   90.00
_cell.angle_beta   90.00
_cell.angle_gamma   90.00
#
_symmetry.space_group_name_H-M   'P 1'
#
loop_
_entity.id
_entity.type
_entity.pdbx_description
1 polymer ?
#
loop_
_entity_poly.entity_id
_entity_poly.type
_entity_poly.pdbx_seq_one_letter_code
_entity_poly.pdbx_strand_id
1 'polypeptide(L)'
;MINKIIAEEKIQQVRKLLEKKEKIVITCHVSPDGDAIGASLGLYHFLDGLGKEVNVVVPDLLPRNLLFLKGTKEIVVYTRYPEFAEKLMSEAELIFCLDFNAISRIDRLQKSVSLSEAKKVLIDHHLNPEDFCDVTISHPEVASTSELIFRLICRMGMFDRMGLYSAEAIYTGMMTDTGNFTYNSNIPEMYYIIAELVKL
;
A
#
# COMPACT_ATOMS: atom_id res chain seq x y z
N MET A 1 -0.68 -21.41 -9.99
CA MET A 1 -1.30 -21.19 -8.63
C MET A 1 -0.39 -20.26 -7.89
N ILE A 2 -0.89 -19.14 -7.35
CA ILE A 2 -0.07 -18.16 -6.62
C ILE A 2 0.36 -18.76 -5.28
N ASN A 3 1.64 -18.73 -4.97
CA ASN A 3 2.18 -19.24 -3.71
C ASN A 3 1.67 -18.43 -2.51
N LYS A 4 1.38 -19.15 -1.41
CA LYS A 4 0.89 -18.54 -0.16
C LYS A 4 2.07 -18.03 0.68
N ILE A 5 2.70 -16.94 0.27
CA ILE A 5 3.85 -16.37 0.99
C ILE A 5 3.44 -15.67 2.28
N ILE A 6 2.33 -14.95 2.31
CA ILE A 6 1.85 -14.25 3.51
C ILE A 6 1.24 -15.28 4.47
N ALA A 7 1.71 -15.32 5.70
CA ALA A 7 1.22 -16.22 6.74
C ALA A 7 -0.27 -15.98 7.04
N GLU A 8 -1.03 -17.06 7.23
CA GLU A 8 -2.48 -16.99 7.48
C GLU A 8 -2.82 -16.15 8.70
N GLU A 9 -2.00 -16.22 9.74
CA GLU A 9 -2.17 -15.41 10.94
C GLU A 9 -2.18 -13.90 10.62
N LYS A 10 -1.25 -13.43 9.77
CA LYS A 10 -1.18 -12.03 9.36
C LYS A 10 -2.40 -11.61 8.53
N ILE A 11 -2.87 -12.49 7.64
CA ILE A 11 -4.11 -12.28 6.89
C ILE A 11 -5.30 -12.08 7.83
N GLN A 12 -5.44 -12.96 8.85
CA GLN A 12 -6.53 -12.87 9.81
C GLN A 12 -6.43 -11.62 10.71
N GLN A 13 -5.21 -11.21 11.08
CA GLN A 13 -4.99 -9.97 11.83
C GLN A 13 -5.44 -8.75 11.01
N VAL A 14 -5.05 -8.64 9.74
CA VAL A 14 -5.48 -7.54 8.85
C VAL A 14 -6.99 -7.55 8.64
N ARG A 15 -7.59 -8.71 8.36
CA ARG A 15 -9.06 -8.85 8.25
C ARG A 15 -9.78 -8.30 9.47
N LYS A 16 -9.38 -8.74 10.66
CA LYS A 16 -9.99 -8.33 11.93
C LYS A 16 -9.86 -6.83 12.17
N LEU A 17 -8.76 -6.21 11.73
CA LEU A 17 -8.60 -4.76 11.77
C LEU A 17 -9.57 -4.08 10.81
N LEU A 18 -9.67 -4.53 9.57
CA LEU A 18 -10.58 -3.97 8.57
C LEU A 18 -12.06 -4.13 8.93
N GLU A 19 -12.44 -5.20 9.64
CA GLU A 19 -13.82 -5.38 10.13
C GLU A 19 -14.21 -4.36 11.21
N LYS A 20 -13.24 -3.85 11.99
CA LYS A 20 -13.46 -3.00 13.16
C LYS A 20 -13.16 -1.53 12.96
N LYS A 21 -12.37 -1.21 11.95
CA LYS A 21 -11.81 0.13 11.72
C LYS A 21 -12.42 0.76 10.48
N GLU A 22 -12.89 1.98 10.62
CA GLU A 22 -13.56 2.70 9.54
C GLU A 22 -12.67 3.80 8.96
N LYS A 23 -11.93 4.55 9.81
CA LYS A 23 -11.04 5.64 9.40
C LYS A 23 -9.63 5.13 9.16
N ILE A 24 -9.27 5.04 7.90
CA ILE A 24 -8.00 4.44 7.46
C ILE A 24 -7.12 5.49 6.78
N VAL A 25 -5.86 5.54 7.17
CA VAL A 25 -4.83 6.31 6.46
C VAL A 25 -3.82 5.35 5.84
N ILE A 26 -3.42 5.65 4.61
CA ILE A 26 -2.36 4.95 3.89
C ILE A 26 -1.22 5.93 3.69
N THR A 27 0.01 5.52 3.99
CA THR A 27 1.22 6.33 3.77
C THR A 27 2.34 5.50 3.17
N CYS A 28 3.26 6.17 2.48
CA CYS A 28 4.43 5.56 1.86
C CYS A 28 5.68 6.41 2.09
N HIS A 29 6.84 6.00 1.54
CA HIS A 29 8.12 6.68 1.75
C HIS A 29 8.21 8.08 1.09
N VAL A 30 9.24 8.87 1.48
CA VAL A 30 9.61 10.15 0.85
C VAL A 30 10.00 9.94 -0.61
N SER A 31 9.80 10.97 -1.43
CA SER A 31 10.05 10.89 -2.88
C SER A 31 9.39 9.65 -3.49
N PRO A 32 8.07 9.49 -3.32
CA PRO A 32 7.36 8.26 -3.67
C PRO A 32 7.53 7.93 -5.15
N ASP A 33 7.83 6.69 -5.42
CA ASP A 33 7.98 6.15 -6.77
C ASP A 33 6.70 5.46 -7.27
N GLY A 34 6.82 4.67 -8.34
CA GLY A 34 5.66 4.02 -8.92
C GLY A 34 5.11 2.88 -8.07
N ASP A 35 5.96 2.17 -7.30
CA ASP A 35 5.47 1.12 -6.41
C ASP A 35 4.81 1.70 -5.16
N ALA A 36 5.42 2.71 -4.54
CA ALA A 36 4.84 3.41 -3.40
C ALA A 36 3.44 3.96 -3.71
N ILE A 37 3.26 4.63 -4.86
CA ILE A 37 1.97 5.18 -5.28
C ILE A 37 1.03 4.11 -5.79
N GLY A 38 1.52 3.13 -6.54
CA GLY A 38 0.75 1.99 -7.03
C GLY A 38 0.14 1.15 -5.91
N ALA A 39 0.96 0.78 -4.92
CA ALA A 39 0.50 0.08 -3.72
C ALA A 39 -0.52 0.90 -2.92
N SER A 40 -0.23 2.21 -2.72
CA SER A 40 -1.10 3.11 -1.96
C SER A 40 -2.47 3.28 -2.62
N LEU A 41 -2.51 3.60 -3.92
CA LEU A 41 -3.76 3.77 -4.66
C LEU A 41 -4.48 2.43 -4.90
N GLY A 42 -3.73 1.35 -5.10
CA GLY A 42 -4.30 0.01 -5.23
C GLY A 42 -5.09 -0.39 -3.99
N LEU A 43 -4.50 -0.19 -2.82
CA LEU A 43 -5.16 -0.45 -1.54
C LEU A 43 -6.29 0.56 -1.28
N TYR A 44 -6.08 1.85 -1.57
CA TYR A 44 -7.09 2.90 -1.44
C TYR A 44 -8.38 2.54 -2.19
N HIS A 45 -8.29 2.29 -3.51
CA HIS A 45 -9.48 1.97 -4.31
C HIS A 45 -10.17 0.69 -3.88
N PHE A 46 -9.41 -0.31 -3.42
CA PHE A 46 -9.99 -1.52 -2.87
C PHE A 46 -10.79 -1.26 -1.59
N LEU A 47 -10.22 -0.52 -0.64
CA LEU A 47 -10.87 -0.22 0.64
C LEU A 47 -12.04 0.76 0.49
N ASP A 48 -11.92 1.76 -0.36
CA ASP A 48 -13.01 2.69 -0.73
C ASP A 48 -14.20 1.90 -1.34
N GLY A 49 -13.91 0.96 -2.23
CA GLY A 49 -14.91 0.03 -2.78
C GLY A 49 -15.57 -0.90 -1.75
N LEU A 50 -15.00 -1.05 -0.57
CA LEU A 50 -15.62 -1.72 0.58
C LEU A 50 -16.41 -0.76 1.49
N GLY A 51 -16.45 0.53 1.16
CA GLY A 51 -17.16 1.57 1.91
C GLY A 51 -16.40 2.12 3.11
N LYS A 52 -15.07 1.97 3.18
CA LYS A 52 -14.23 2.53 4.23
C LYS A 52 -13.92 4.01 3.98
N GLU A 53 -13.76 4.79 5.04
CA GLU A 53 -13.25 6.16 4.98
C GLU A 53 -11.72 6.13 4.86
N VAL A 54 -11.19 6.29 3.64
CA VAL A 54 -9.76 6.11 3.36
C VAL A 54 -9.14 7.40 2.87
N ASN A 55 -7.98 7.74 3.43
CA ASN A 55 -7.15 8.86 2.97
C ASN A 55 -5.74 8.37 2.67
N VAL A 56 -5.18 8.81 1.54
CA VAL A 56 -3.75 8.61 1.24
C VAL A 56 -2.99 9.87 1.60
N VAL A 57 -2.01 9.76 2.48
CA VAL A 57 -1.17 10.86 2.94
C VAL A 57 0.28 10.51 2.63
N VAL A 58 0.92 11.30 1.78
CA VAL A 58 2.32 11.08 1.37
C VAL A 58 3.22 12.21 1.84
N PRO A 59 4.52 11.95 2.13
CA PRO A 59 5.44 12.99 2.59
C PRO A 59 5.66 14.09 1.56
N ASP A 60 5.88 13.71 0.29
CA ASP A 60 6.33 14.58 -0.79
C ASP A 60 5.41 14.58 -2.01
N LEU A 61 5.73 15.46 -2.96
CA LEU A 61 5.03 15.54 -4.24
C LEU A 61 5.18 14.26 -5.05
N LEU A 62 4.08 13.90 -5.73
CA LEU A 62 4.06 12.78 -6.64
C LEU A 62 4.88 13.08 -7.91
N PRO A 63 5.54 12.07 -8.49
CA PRO A 63 6.12 12.16 -9.82
C PRO A 63 5.07 12.48 -10.88
N ARG A 64 5.40 13.39 -11.81
CA ARG A 64 4.44 13.85 -12.84
C ARG A 64 3.92 12.72 -13.74
N ASN A 65 4.76 11.74 -14.01
CA ASN A 65 4.41 10.58 -14.84
C ASN A 65 3.43 9.60 -14.18
N LEU A 66 3.10 9.78 -12.89
CA LEU A 66 2.10 8.98 -12.19
C LEU A 66 0.75 9.69 -12.04
N LEU A 67 0.64 10.97 -12.44
CA LEU A 67 -0.58 11.77 -12.29
C LEU A 67 -1.76 11.29 -13.16
N PHE A 68 -1.55 10.32 -14.04
CA PHE A 68 -2.62 9.68 -14.82
C PHE A 68 -3.46 8.69 -13.99
N LEU A 69 -2.89 8.15 -12.91
CA LEU A 69 -3.61 7.22 -12.04
C LEU A 69 -4.80 7.91 -11.37
N LYS A 70 -5.93 7.22 -11.35
CA LYS A 70 -7.12 7.68 -10.65
C LYS A 70 -6.82 7.78 -9.14
N GLY A 71 -7.29 8.85 -8.49
CA GLY A 71 -7.06 9.07 -7.06
C GLY A 71 -5.84 9.94 -6.72
N THR A 72 -4.96 10.24 -7.68
CA THR A 72 -3.76 11.06 -7.42
C THR A 72 -4.06 12.49 -6.98
N LYS A 73 -5.22 13.05 -7.36
CA LYS A 73 -5.64 14.41 -7.00
C LYS A 73 -6.18 14.49 -5.58
N GLU A 74 -6.63 13.39 -5.04
CA GLU A 74 -7.17 13.21 -3.71
C GLU A 74 -6.09 12.93 -2.66
N ILE A 75 -4.86 12.61 -3.11
CA ILE A 75 -3.72 12.36 -2.21
C ILE A 75 -3.34 13.67 -1.48
N VAL A 76 -3.27 13.57 -0.16
CA VAL A 76 -2.80 14.65 0.71
C VAL A 76 -1.28 14.63 0.78
N VAL A 77 -0.65 15.68 0.27
CA VAL A 77 0.80 15.85 0.31
C VAL A 77 1.20 16.65 1.56
N TYR A 78 1.93 16.02 2.46
CA TYR A 78 2.30 16.62 3.76
C TYR A 78 3.03 17.96 3.61
N THR A 79 3.99 18.04 2.69
CA THR A 79 4.74 19.28 2.45
C THR A 79 3.88 20.46 1.99
N ARG A 80 2.66 20.21 1.50
CA ARG A 80 1.69 21.25 1.10
C ARG A 80 0.62 21.52 2.16
N TYR A 81 0.17 20.49 2.86
CA TYR A 81 -0.95 20.54 3.79
C TYR A 81 -0.62 19.85 5.12
N PRO A 82 0.42 20.33 5.86
CA PRO A 82 0.92 19.63 7.05
C PRO A 82 -0.14 19.48 8.14
N GLU A 83 -0.85 20.56 8.49
CA GLU A 83 -1.87 20.56 9.55
C GLU A 83 -3.02 19.59 9.23
N PHE A 84 -3.45 19.55 7.97
CA PHE A 84 -4.50 18.63 7.53
C PHE A 84 -4.03 17.18 7.55
N ALA A 85 -2.80 16.91 7.11
CA ALA A 85 -2.20 15.58 7.17
C ALA A 85 -2.04 15.09 8.63
N GLU A 86 -1.56 15.96 9.54
CA GLU A 86 -1.44 15.65 10.96
C GLU A 86 -2.80 15.35 11.61
N LYS A 87 -3.84 16.12 11.24
CA LYS A 87 -5.21 15.85 11.67
C LYS A 87 -5.67 14.46 11.22
N LEU A 88 -5.52 14.10 9.94
CA LEU A 88 -5.89 12.79 9.42
C LEU A 88 -5.16 11.66 10.16
N MET A 89 -3.85 11.81 10.42
CA MET A 89 -3.06 10.85 11.18
C MET A 89 -3.54 10.68 12.63
N SER A 90 -3.97 11.77 13.27
CA SER A 90 -4.48 11.75 14.65
C SER A 90 -5.88 11.16 14.78
N GLU A 91 -6.71 11.31 13.76
CA GLU A 91 -8.09 10.78 13.71
C GLU A 91 -8.16 9.35 13.15
N ALA A 92 -7.06 8.84 12.60
CA ALA A 92 -7.00 7.49 12.04
C ALA A 92 -7.22 6.43 13.12
N GLU A 93 -7.91 5.37 12.76
CA GLU A 93 -8.04 4.16 13.57
C GLU A 93 -7.11 3.04 13.10
N LEU A 94 -6.70 3.11 11.82
CA LEU A 94 -5.78 2.18 11.18
C LEU A 94 -4.88 2.95 10.21
N ILE A 95 -3.57 2.71 10.28
CA ILE A 95 -2.58 3.26 9.36
C ILE A 95 -1.90 2.11 8.62
N PHE A 96 -1.96 2.12 7.29
CA PHE A 96 -1.13 1.28 6.45
C PHE A 96 0.15 2.02 6.09
N CYS A 97 1.27 1.40 6.42
CA CYS A 97 2.64 1.82 6.11
C CYS A 97 3.12 0.98 4.92
N LEU A 98 3.21 1.58 3.74
CA LEU A 98 3.47 0.85 2.50
C LEU A 98 4.81 1.24 1.90
N ASP A 99 5.56 0.23 1.47
CA ASP A 99 6.77 0.39 0.68
C ASP A 99 7.91 1.12 1.40
N PHE A 100 8.05 0.88 2.70
CA PHE A 100 9.21 1.31 3.48
C PHE A 100 9.43 0.39 4.69
N ASN A 101 10.70 0.11 4.97
CA ASN A 101 11.14 -0.79 6.03
C ASN A 101 11.43 -0.09 7.37
N ALA A 102 11.62 1.23 7.36
CA ALA A 102 12.03 2.03 8.53
C ALA A 102 11.19 3.30 8.63
N ILE A 103 10.77 3.68 9.85
CA ILE A 103 9.91 4.85 10.04
C ILE A 103 10.60 6.16 9.62
N SER A 104 11.92 6.22 9.63
CA SER A 104 12.70 7.36 9.15
C SER A 104 12.50 7.66 7.65
N ARG A 105 12.02 6.67 6.87
CA ARG A 105 11.76 6.81 5.44
C ARG A 105 10.55 7.72 5.10
N ILE A 106 9.77 8.12 6.10
CA ILE A 106 8.63 9.04 5.92
C ILE A 106 8.90 10.46 6.45
N ASP A 107 10.18 10.80 6.73
CA ASP A 107 10.66 12.12 7.17
C ASP A 107 9.74 12.76 8.24
N ARG A 108 9.18 13.92 7.95
CA ARG A 108 8.36 14.69 8.90
C ARG A 108 7.08 13.97 9.35
N LEU A 109 6.52 13.09 8.53
CA LEU A 109 5.36 12.27 8.91
C LEU A 109 5.68 11.27 10.02
N GLN A 110 6.95 10.93 10.25
CA GLN A 110 7.39 10.03 11.32
C GLN A 110 6.77 10.37 12.66
N LYS A 111 6.80 11.66 13.03
CA LYS A 111 6.26 12.12 14.32
C LYS A 111 4.75 11.84 14.42
N SER A 112 3.98 12.19 13.39
CA SER A 112 2.53 12.01 13.37
C SER A 112 2.13 10.54 13.41
N VAL A 113 2.82 9.69 12.65
CA VAL A 113 2.60 8.23 12.67
C VAL A 113 2.97 7.63 14.02
N SER A 114 4.10 8.05 14.62
CA SER A 114 4.54 7.52 15.93
C SER A 114 3.63 7.93 17.08
N LEU A 115 3.05 9.14 17.04
CA LEU A 115 2.15 9.64 18.08
C LEU A 115 0.70 9.19 17.91
N SER A 116 0.34 8.68 16.73
CA SER A 116 -1.01 8.19 16.47
C SER A 116 -1.31 6.93 17.28
N GLU A 117 -2.49 6.90 17.92
CA GLU A 117 -3.03 5.71 18.63
C GLU A 117 -3.61 4.65 17.68
N ALA A 118 -3.64 4.94 16.38
CA ALA A 118 -4.09 4.01 15.36
C ALA A 118 -3.28 2.72 15.38
N LYS A 119 -3.94 1.59 15.08
CA LYS A 119 -3.24 0.35 14.77
C LYS A 119 -2.45 0.52 13.47
N LYS A 120 -1.27 -0.06 13.39
CA LYS A 120 -0.34 0.10 12.27
C LYS A 120 -0.07 -1.24 11.59
N VAL A 121 -0.17 -1.25 10.27
CA VAL A 121 0.13 -2.42 9.43
C VAL A 121 1.21 -2.03 8.43
N LEU A 122 2.36 -2.68 8.52
CA LEU A 122 3.44 -2.57 7.53
C LEU A 122 3.23 -3.60 6.42
N ILE A 123 3.29 -3.16 5.17
CA ILE A 123 3.39 -4.04 3.99
C ILE A 123 4.54 -3.53 3.14
N ASP A 124 5.58 -4.35 2.99
CA ASP A 124 6.83 -3.91 2.42
C ASP A 124 7.64 -5.07 1.83
N HIS A 125 8.44 -4.79 0.80
CA HIS A 125 9.34 -5.76 0.19
C HIS A 125 10.85 -5.43 0.41
N HIS A 126 11.16 -4.39 1.18
CA HIS A 126 12.54 -4.06 1.52
C HIS A 126 13.11 -4.97 2.62
N LEU A 127 14.45 -5.06 2.65
CA LEU A 127 15.17 -5.83 3.65
C LEU A 127 15.14 -5.16 5.04
N ASN A 128 15.22 -5.95 6.10
CA ASN A 128 15.40 -5.50 7.49
C ASN A 128 14.32 -4.50 7.96
N PRO A 129 13.04 -4.90 8.02
CA PRO A 129 11.98 -4.05 8.54
C PRO A 129 12.18 -3.76 10.03
N GLU A 130 11.96 -2.49 10.45
CA GLU A 130 11.90 -2.09 11.84
C GLU A 130 10.59 -2.57 12.49
N ASP A 131 10.63 -2.79 13.82
CA ASP A 131 9.48 -3.22 14.62
C ASP A 131 8.73 -2.01 15.20
N PHE A 132 7.95 -1.31 14.36
CA PHE A 132 7.12 -0.16 14.76
C PHE A 132 5.63 -0.34 14.49
N CYS A 133 5.24 -1.46 13.89
CA CYS A 133 3.86 -1.74 13.52
C CYS A 133 3.28 -2.93 14.30
N ASP A 134 1.95 -2.91 14.53
CA ASP A 134 1.23 -4.02 15.18
C ASP A 134 1.21 -5.30 14.31
N VAL A 135 1.20 -5.13 12.99
CA VAL A 135 1.25 -6.23 12.02
C VAL A 135 2.29 -5.90 10.96
N THR A 136 3.23 -6.80 10.74
CA THR A 136 4.27 -6.66 9.70
C THR A 136 4.13 -7.77 8.66
N ILE A 137 3.95 -7.39 7.41
CA ILE A 137 3.99 -8.24 6.21
C ILE A 137 5.19 -7.76 5.39
N SER A 138 6.31 -8.43 5.52
CA SER A 138 7.56 -8.08 4.82
C SER A 138 8.07 -9.29 4.07
N HIS A 139 8.25 -9.14 2.76
CA HIS A 139 8.64 -10.20 1.85
C HIS A 139 9.64 -9.70 0.80
N PRO A 140 10.94 -9.65 1.14
CA PRO A 140 11.98 -9.14 0.23
C PRO A 140 12.19 -9.99 -1.04
N GLU A 141 11.67 -11.21 -1.05
CA GLU A 141 11.69 -12.09 -2.21
C GLU A 141 10.66 -11.72 -3.29
N VAL A 142 9.74 -10.80 -3.00
CA VAL A 142 8.70 -10.33 -3.92
C VAL A 142 9.20 -9.10 -4.67
N ALA A 143 8.78 -8.94 -5.91
CA ALA A 143 9.30 -7.89 -6.76
C ALA A 143 8.82 -6.48 -6.40
N SER A 144 7.68 -6.34 -5.68
CA SER A 144 7.11 -5.03 -5.34
C SER A 144 6.11 -5.12 -4.18
N THR A 145 5.92 -4.01 -3.48
CA THR A 145 4.84 -3.87 -2.48
C THR A 145 3.47 -3.94 -3.13
N SER A 146 3.31 -3.45 -4.35
CA SER A 146 2.07 -3.57 -5.14
C SER A 146 1.67 -5.03 -5.35
N GLU A 147 2.63 -5.92 -5.62
CA GLU A 147 2.38 -7.36 -5.68
C GLU A 147 1.87 -7.90 -4.33
N LEU A 148 2.42 -7.44 -3.21
CA LEU A 148 1.96 -7.83 -1.87
C LEU A 148 0.52 -7.38 -1.60
N ILE A 149 0.12 -6.19 -2.06
CA ILE A 149 -1.27 -5.72 -1.97
C ILE A 149 -2.21 -6.65 -2.73
N PHE A 150 -1.87 -7.01 -3.98
CA PHE A 150 -2.65 -7.98 -4.75
C PHE A 150 -2.80 -9.32 -4.00
N ARG A 151 -1.67 -9.84 -3.52
CA ARG A 151 -1.64 -11.11 -2.78
C ARG A 151 -2.47 -11.06 -1.50
N LEU A 152 -2.42 -9.95 -0.75
CA LEU A 152 -3.23 -9.74 0.45
C LEU A 152 -4.72 -9.78 0.12
N ILE A 153 -5.17 -9.03 -0.88
CA ILE A 153 -6.59 -9.00 -1.30
C ILE A 153 -7.07 -10.40 -1.71
N CYS A 154 -6.29 -11.12 -2.52
CA CYS A 154 -6.60 -12.50 -2.91
C CYS A 154 -6.67 -13.45 -1.71
N ARG A 155 -5.70 -13.34 -0.78
CA ARG A 155 -5.66 -14.20 0.42
C ARG A 155 -6.79 -13.89 1.40
N MET A 156 -7.31 -12.68 1.42
CA MET A 156 -8.54 -12.35 2.12
C MET A 156 -9.80 -12.91 1.43
N GLY A 157 -9.68 -13.54 0.25
CA GLY A 157 -10.82 -14.05 -0.51
C GLY A 157 -11.69 -12.95 -1.11
N MET A 158 -11.10 -11.78 -1.39
CA MET A 158 -11.84 -10.59 -1.83
C MET A 158 -11.43 -10.14 -3.25
N PHE A 159 -10.84 -11.01 -4.06
CA PHE A 159 -10.44 -10.68 -5.44
C PHE A 159 -11.62 -10.12 -6.26
N ASP A 160 -12.81 -10.71 -6.13
CA ASP A 160 -14.02 -10.27 -6.85
C ASP A 160 -14.49 -8.83 -6.45
N ARG A 161 -13.91 -8.27 -5.40
CA ARG A 161 -14.16 -6.89 -4.94
C ARG A 161 -13.12 -5.90 -5.45
N MET A 162 -12.08 -6.38 -6.12
CA MET A 162 -11.06 -5.52 -6.73
C MET A 162 -11.62 -4.90 -8.01
N GLY A 163 -11.67 -3.57 -8.07
CA GLY A 163 -12.12 -2.83 -9.24
C GLY A 163 -10.97 -2.43 -10.16
N LEU A 164 -11.32 -1.93 -11.36
CA LEU A 164 -10.38 -1.47 -12.39
C LEU A 164 -9.28 -0.54 -11.84
N TYR A 165 -9.64 0.49 -11.08
CA TYR A 165 -8.66 1.48 -10.60
C TYR A 165 -7.67 0.90 -9.59
N SER A 166 -8.11 -0.07 -8.77
CA SER A 166 -7.21 -0.82 -7.90
C SER A 166 -6.21 -1.65 -8.73
N ALA A 167 -6.72 -2.34 -9.78
CA ALA A 167 -5.91 -3.14 -10.68
C ALA A 167 -4.89 -2.31 -11.48
N GLU A 168 -5.30 -1.15 -12.04
CA GLU A 168 -4.40 -0.22 -12.75
C GLU A 168 -3.26 0.27 -11.85
N ALA A 169 -3.58 0.66 -10.62
CA ALA A 169 -2.58 1.15 -9.68
C ALA A 169 -1.58 0.05 -9.30
N ILE A 170 -2.07 -1.15 -8.94
CA ILE A 170 -1.23 -2.30 -8.61
C ILE A 170 -0.34 -2.69 -9.81
N TYR A 171 -0.92 -2.77 -11.01
CA TYR A 171 -0.17 -3.07 -12.23
C TYR A 171 0.95 -2.05 -12.46
N THR A 172 0.65 -0.76 -12.29
CA THR A 172 1.63 0.32 -12.46
C THR A 172 2.79 0.18 -11.48
N GLY A 173 2.51 -0.11 -10.21
CA GLY A 173 3.56 -0.34 -9.21
C GLY A 173 4.44 -1.53 -9.57
N MET A 174 3.85 -2.68 -9.89
CA MET A 174 4.59 -3.88 -10.32
C MET A 174 5.45 -3.60 -11.56
N MET A 175 4.91 -2.87 -12.54
CA MET A 175 5.60 -2.53 -13.78
C MET A 175 6.80 -1.61 -13.53
N THR A 176 6.63 -0.57 -12.71
CA THR A 176 7.70 0.41 -12.46
C THR A 176 8.85 -0.19 -11.67
N ASP A 177 8.57 -0.99 -10.65
CA ASP A 177 9.59 -1.57 -9.77
C ASP A 177 10.38 -2.71 -10.43
N THR A 178 9.86 -3.26 -11.52
CA THR A 178 10.53 -4.26 -12.35
C THR A 178 11.11 -3.70 -13.66
N GLY A 179 11.13 -2.37 -13.79
CA GLY A 179 11.60 -1.73 -15.03
C GLY A 179 10.91 -2.23 -16.29
N ASN A 180 9.58 -2.18 -16.32
CA ASN A 180 8.73 -2.77 -17.38
C ASN A 180 8.96 -4.29 -17.53
N PHE A 181 9.06 -4.99 -16.41
CA PHE A 181 9.27 -6.44 -16.37
C PHE A 181 10.59 -6.91 -17.01
N THR A 182 11.64 -6.08 -16.97
CA THR A 182 12.96 -6.40 -17.52
C THR A 182 13.93 -6.96 -16.48
N TYR A 183 13.72 -6.68 -15.19
CA TYR A 183 14.50 -7.24 -14.07
C TYR A 183 13.57 -7.62 -12.90
N ASN A 184 14.05 -8.47 -12.00
CA ASN A 184 13.27 -9.05 -10.90
C ASN A 184 11.93 -9.65 -11.34
N SER A 185 11.84 -10.09 -12.61
CA SER A 185 10.59 -10.51 -13.25
C SER A 185 10.60 -11.94 -13.76
N ASN A 186 11.60 -12.74 -13.41
CA ASN A 186 11.73 -14.14 -13.83
C ASN A 186 10.94 -15.13 -12.96
N ILE A 187 9.91 -14.67 -12.26
CA ILE A 187 9.03 -15.46 -11.39
C ILE A 187 7.69 -15.68 -12.11
N PRO A 188 7.31 -16.93 -12.43
CA PRO A 188 6.06 -17.22 -13.17
C PRO A 188 4.80 -16.65 -12.51
N GLU A 189 4.75 -16.61 -11.18
CA GLU A 189 3.64 -16.07 -10.42
C GLU A 189 3.34 -14.60 -10.73
N MET A 190 4.36 -13.80 -11.01
CA MET A 190 4.19 -12.39 -11.40
C MET A 190 3.36 -12.27 -12.68
N TYR A 191 3.70 -13.05 -13.71
CA TYR A 191 2.95 -13.02 -14.98
C TYR A 191 1.53 -13.54 -14.83
N TYR A 192 1.32 -14.48 -13.92
CA TYR A 192 -0.02 -14.93 -13.57
C TYR A 192 -0.83 -13.79 -12.91
N ILE A 193 -0.24 -13.05 -11.97
CA ILE A 193 -0.86 -11.88 -11.35
C ILE A 193 -1.19 -10.82 -12.39
N ILE A 194 -0.25 -10.51 -13.29
CA ILE A 194 -0.48 -9.56 -14.39
C ILE A 194 -1.67 -10.00 -15.25
N ALA A 195 -1.74 -11.29 -15.61
CA ALA A 195 -2.85 -11.82 -16.39
C ALA A 195 -4.21 -11.68 -15.68
N GLU A 196 -4.25 -11.80 -14.35
CA GLU A 196 -5.48 -11.58 -13.57
C GLU A 196 -5.84 -10.08 -13.48
N LEU A 197 -4.85 -9.20 -13.29
CA LEU A 197 -5.08 -7.74 -13.26
C LEU A 197 -5.62 -7.20 -14.60
N VAL A 198 -5.13 -7.71 -15.72
CA VAL A 198 -5.54 -7.27 -17.08
C VAL A 198 -6.98 -7.71 -17.42
N LYS A 199 -7.57 -8.66 -16.69
CA LYS A 199 -8.97 -9.09 -16.87
C LYS A 199 -9.97 -8.14 -16.23
N LEU A 200 -9.56 -7.31 -15.29
CA LEU A 200 -10.38 -6.36 -14.57
C LEU A 200 -10.53 -5.04 -15.34
#